data_7738ade6e68800483e2f03984dd77ab7
#
_entry.id   7738ade6e68800483e2f03984dd77ab7
#
_cell.length_a   1.000
_cell.length_b   1.000
_cell.length_c   1.000
_cell.angle_alpha   90.00
_cell.angle_beta   90.00
_cell.angle_gamma   90.00
#
_symmetry.space_group_name_H-M   'P 1'
#
loop_
_entity.id
_entity.type
_entity.pdbx_description
1 polymer ?
#
loop_
_entity_poly.entity_id
_entity_poly.type
_entity_poly.pdbx_seq_one_letter_code
_entity_poly.pdbx_strand_id
1 'polypeptide(L)'
;SMIFPGLSSFAKMLNMSTDLLSEYPLLTHPPLLSLKTEECISSGVIHGTIELLSGTVAQIKEKYQNPDCEVILTGGNAKLILEVLREKPSFEYVYDERHVIHGLVRIHEKVELEVNI
;
A
#
# COMPACT_ATOMS: atom_id res chain seq x y z
N SER A 1 -8.34 -11.95 -5.91
CA SER A 1 -7.23 -10.99 -5.91
C SER A 1 -7.65 -9.68 -6.53
N MET A 2 -7.07 -8.59 -6.07
CA MET A 2 -7.20 -7.27 -6.67
C MET A 2 -5.80 -6.71 -6.92
N ILE A 3 -5.60 -6.14 -8.11
CA ILE A 3 -4.31 -5.54 -8.49
C ILE A 3 -4.53 -4.05 -8.68
N PHE A 4 -3.67 -3.25 -8.07
CA PHE A 4 -3.68 -1.79 -8.15
C PHE A 4 -2.26 -1.27 -8.41
N PRO A 5 -2.08 -0.16 -9.14
CA PRO A 5 -0.76 0.41 -9.37
C PRO A 5 -0.05 0.74 -8.06
N GLY A 6 1.22 0.38 -7.96
CA GLY A 6 2.05 0.80 -6.84
C GLY A 6 2.24 2.32 -6.78
N LEU A 7 2.60 2.85 -5.61
CA LEU A 7 2.73 4.30 -5.39
C LEU A 7 3.63 4.98 -6.41
N SER A 8 4.80 4.41 -6.69
CA SER A 8 5.73 4.97 -7.66
C SER A 8 5.19 4.94 -9.08
N SER A 9 4.50 3.86 -9.46
CA SER A 9 3.87 3.75 -10.78
C SER A 9 2.71 4.72 -10.94
N PHE A 10 1.91 4.91 -9.89
CA PHE A 10 0.81 5.85 -9.87
C PHE A 10 1.32 7.30 -10.00
N ALA A 11 2.34 7.68 -9.23
CA ALA A 11 2.95 8.99 -9.33
C ALA A 11 3.53 9.26 -10.71
N LYS A 12 4.21 8.28 -11.30
CA LYS A 12 4.78 8.36 -12.63
C LYS A 12 3.71 8.56 -13.70
N MET A 13 2.61 7.83 -13.59
CA MET A 13 1.47 7.96 -14.52
C MET A 13 0.86 9.36 -14.47
N LEU A 14 0.67 9.95 -13.28
CA LEU A 14 0.16 11.31 -13.12
C LEU A 14 1.10 12.35 -13.70
N ASN A 15 2.41 12.22 -13.50
CA ASN A 15 3.40 13.11 -14.07
C ASN A 15 3.40 13.07 -15.62
N MET A 16 3.22 11.89 -16.22
CA MET A 16 3.09 11.73 -17.66
C MET A 16 1.81 12.39 -18.22
N SER A 17 0.70 12.25 -17.50
CA SER A 17 -0.61 12.77 -17.93
C SER A 17 -0.69 14.30 -17.90
N THR A 18 0.14 14.98 -17.13
CA THR A 18 0.14 16.43 -16.98
C THR A 18 1.15 17.14 -17.88
N ASP A 19 1.79 16.44 -18.81
CA ASP A 19 2.84 16.98 -19.73
C ASP A 19 3.97 17.71 -18.99
N LEU A 20 4.22 17.36 -17.72
CA LEU A 20 5.29 17.93 -16.93
C LEU A 20 6.63 17.37 -17.39
N LEU A 21 7.57 18.25 -17.69
CA LEU A 21 8.93 17.89 -18.10
C LEU A 21 9.80 17.34 -16.97
N SER A 22 9.38 17.54 -15.72
CA SER A 22 10.08 17.08 -14.52
C SER A 22 9.19 16.16 -13.70
N GLU A 23 9.77 15.05 -13.24
CA GLU A 23 9.12 14.18 -12.27
C GLU A 23 9.20 14.84 -10.89
N TYR A 24 8.04 14.98 -10.23
CA TYR A 24 7.99 15.41 -8.85
C TYR A 24 8.22 14.21 -7.93
N PRO A 25 9.15 14.29 -6.96
CA PRO A 25 9.28 13.26 -5.94
C PRO A 25 8.04 13.24 -5.05
N LEU A 26 7.66 12.05 -4.58
CA LEU A 26 6.57 11.92 -3.61
C LEU A 26 6.98 12.53 -2.27
N LEU A 27 6.16 13.45 -1.78
CA LEU A 27 6.30 14.01 -0.45
C LEU A 27 5.79 13.00 0.59
N THR A 28 6.46 12.92 1.74
CA THR A 28 6.11 11.95 2.79
C THR A 28 4.88 12.35 3.60
N HIS A 29 4.64 13.64 3.76
CA HIS A 29 3.50 14.19 4.51
C HIS A 29 2.80 15.27 3.67
N PRO A 30 2.18 14.91 2.54
CA PRO A 30 1.47 15.91 1.76
C PRO A 30 0.21 16.38 2.50
N PRO A 31 -0.15 17.66 2.39
CA PRO A 31 -1.45 18.12 2.88
C PRO A 31 -2.56 17.42 2.08
N LEU A 32 -3.73 17.24 2.68
CA LEU A 32 -4.85 16.58 1.99
C LEU A 32 -5.27 17.36 0.73
N LEU A 33 -5.30 18.67 0.80
CA LEU A 33 -5.60 19.56 -0.32
C LEU A 33 -4.52 20.63 -0.45
N SER A 34 -4.16 20.96 -1.66
CA SER A 34 -3.17 22.00 -1.99
C SER A 34 -3.47 22.65 -3.33
N LEU A 35 -2.81 23.76 -3.60
CA LEU A 35 -2.77 24.43 -4.90
C LEU A 35 -1.43 24.21 -5.61
N LYS A 36 -0.45 23.62 -4.95
CA LYS A 36 0.86 23.29 -5.53
C LYS A 36 0.81 21.92 -6.19
N THR A 37 1.23 21.84 -7.45
CA THR A 37 1.15 20.60 -8.26
C THR A 37 1.82 19.40 -7.58
N GLU A 38 3.02 19.57 -7.05
CA GLU A 38 3.75 18.48 -6.36
C GLU A 38 3.02 17.96 -5.12
N GLU A 39 2.41 18.85 -4.35
CA GLU A 39 1.61 18.49 -3.18
C GLU A 39 0.31 17.80 -3.59
N CYS A 40 -0.33 18.27 -4.65
CA CYS A 40 -1.55 17.66 -5.20
C CYS A 40 -1.29 16.23 -5.70
N ILE A 41 -0.20 16.00 -6.41
CA ILE A 41 0.18 14.66 -6.89
C ILE A 41 0.47 13.75 -5.71
N SER A 42 1.31 14.19 -4.78
CA SER A 42 1.65 13.40 -3.57
C SER A 42 0.42 13.10 -2.71
N SER A 43 -0.46 14.06 -2.55
CA SER A 43 -1.73 13.88 -1.82
C SER A 43 -2.61 12.82 -2.48
N GLY A 44 -2.84 12.93 -3.77
CA GLY A 44 -3.65 11.97 -4.53
C GLY A 44 -3.09 10.56 -4.45
N VAL A 45 -1.77 10.40 -4.59
CA VAL A 45 -1.12 9.09 -4.51
C VAL A 45 -1.18 8.51 -3.09
N ILE A 46 -0.81 9.28 -2.08
CA ILE A 46 -0.69 8.76 -0.71
C ILE A 46 -2.06 8.64 -0.03
N HIS A 47 -2.81 9.73 0.07
CA HIS A 47 -4.14 9.69 0.69
C HIS A 47 -5.12 8.84 -0.10
N GLY A 48 -5.08 8.91 -1.44
CA GLY A 48 -5.92 8.08 -2.30
C GLY A 48 -5.66 6.58 -2.12
N THR A 49 -4.40 6.18 -2.00
CA THR A 49 -4.04 4.78 -1.72
C THR A 49 -4.49 4.33 -0.35
N ILE A 50 -4.36 5.17 0.68
CA ILE A 50 -4.84 4.88 2.04
C ILE A 50 -6.35 4.66 2.04
N GLU A 51 -7.11 5.53 1.38
CA GLU A 51 -8.57 5.40 1.30
C GLU A 51 -8.99 4.15 0.50
N LEU A 52 -8.28 3.84 -0.58
CA LEU A 52 -8.50 2.59 -1.33
C LEU A 52 -8.31 1.37 -0.43
N LEU A 53 -7.22 1.33 0.33
CA LEU A 53 -6.92 0.23 1.25
C LEU A 53 -7.97 0.13 2.35
N SER A 54 -8.31 1.26 2.97
CA SER A 54 -9.32 1.33 4.03
C SER A 54 -10.67 0.82 3.56
N GLY A 55 -11.15 1.29 2.42
CA GLY A 55 -12.41 0.85 1.83
C GLY A 55 -12.40 -0.62 1.44
N THR A 56 -11.30 -1.10 0.88
CA THR A 56 -11.14 -2.50 0.49
C THR A 56 -11.13 -3.42 1.71
N VAL A 57 -10.40 -3.06 2.77
CA VAL A 57 -10.37 -3.82 4.02
C VAL A 57 -11.77 -3.92 4.63
N ALA A 58 -12.51 -2.80 4.67
CA ALA A 58 -13.87 -2.78 5.18
C ALA A 58 -14.80 -3.72 4.39
N GLN A 59 -14.73 -3.66 3.06
CA GLN A 59 -15.54 -4.53 2.19
C GLN A 59 -15.20 -6.01 2.33
N ILE A 60 -13.92 -6.36 2.51
CA ILE A 60 -13.48 -7.74 2.72
C ILE A 60 -14.02 -8.26 4.05
N LYS A 61 -13.87 -7.49 5.13
CA LYS A 61 -14.37 -7.87 6.45
C LYS A 61 -15.90 -8.09 6.43
N GLU A 62 -16.62 -7.24 5.76
CA GLU A 62 -18.08 -7.36 5.61
C GLU A 62 -18.44 -8.60 4.79
N LYS A 63 -17.85 -8.75 3.61
CA LYS A 63 -18.15 -9.86 2.68
C LYS A 63 -17.93 -11.23 3.31
N TYR A 64 -16.87 -11.38 4.07
CA TYR A 64 -16.52 -12.65 4.71
C TYR A 64 -17.01 -12.76 6.15
N GLN A 65 -17.75 -11.77 6.64
CA GLN A 65 -18.27 -11.71 8.01
C GLN A 65 -17.19 -11.98 9.06
N ASN A 66 -15.98 -11.46 8.80
CA ASN A 66 -14.81 -11.63 9.66
C ASN A 66 -14.24 -10.25 10.06
N PRO A 67 -14.76 -9.65 11.16
CA PRO A 67 -14.25 -8.35 11.62
C PRO A 67 -12.81 -8.41 12.15
N ASP A 68 -12.35 -9.60 12.54
CA ASP A 68 -11.02 -9.84 13.11
C ASP A 68 -9.98 -10.21 12.05
N CYS A 69 -10.33 -10.09 10.76
CA CYS A 69 -9.40 -10.34 9.67
C CYS A 69 -8.15 -9.48 9.80
N GLU A 70 -7.00 -10.13 9.94
CA GLU A 70 -5.72 -9.45 10.05
C GLU A 70 -5.29 -8.84 8.72
N VAL A 71 -4.80 -7.61 8.77
CA VAL A 71 -4.27 -6.89 7.61
C VAL A 71 -2.76 -6.79 7.73
N ILE A 72 -2.05 -7.33 6.77
CA ILE A 72 -0.60 -7.29 6.73
C ILE A 72 -0.16 -6.36 5.58
N LEU A 73 0.55 -5.31 5.92
CA LEU A 73 1.20 -4.43 4.94
C LEU A 73 2.65 -4.87 4.78
N THR A 74 3.09 -5.01 3.54
CA THR A 74 4.46 -5.41 3.22
C THR A 74 4.94 -4.69 1.96
N GLY A 75 6.25 -4.72 1.74
CA GLY A 75 6.89 -4.12 0.58
C GLY A 75 7.53 -2.76 0.85
N GLY A 76 8.49 -2.39 0.03
CA GLY A 76 9.30 -1.18 0.22
C GLY A 76 8.49 0.12 0.17
N ASN A 77 7.49 0.19 -0.71
CA ASN A 77 6.65 1.38 -0.87
C ASN A 77 5.62 1.56 0.26
N ALA A 78 5.36 0.52 1.06
CA ALA A 78 4.48 0.64 2.22
C ALA A 78 4.97 1.71 3.22
N LYS A 79 6.26 1.91 3.32
CA LYS A 79 6.85 2.94 4.20
C LYS A 79 6.32 4.34 3.90
N LEU A 80 6.00 4.65 2.64
CA LEU A 80 5.48 5.96 2.25
C LEU A 80 4.10 6.26 2.83
N ILE A 81 3.26 5.24 2.98
CA ILE A 81 1.92 5.41 3.56
C ILE A 81 1.90 5.21 5.07
N LEU A 82 2.88 4.48 5.62
CA LEU A 82 2.92 4.17 7.06
C LEU A 82 3.03 5.41 7.93
N GLU A 83 3.78 6.42 7.50
CA GLU A 83 3.92 7.66 8.26
C GLU A 83 2.58 8.37 8.42
N VAL A 84 1.79 8.46 7.36
CA VAL A 84 0.45 9.05 7.40
C VAL A 84 -0.54 8.17 8.17
N LEU A 85 -0.48 6.85 7.98
CA LEU A 85 -1.33 5.90 8.71
C LEU A 85 -1.05 5.88 10.21
N ARG A 86 0.18 6.08 10.64
CA ARG A 86 0.54 6.16 12.07
C ARG A 86 -0.05 7.37 12.74
N GLU A 87 -0.09 8.52 12.05
CA GLU A 87 -0.67 9.74 12.57
C GLU A 87 -2.20 9.68 12.63
N LYS A 88 -2.82 9.09 11.61
CA LYS A 88 -4.27 8.95 11.51
C LYS A 88 -4.64 7.55 11.00
N PRO A 89 -4.70 6.55 11.89
CA PRO A 89 -5.06 5.19 11.51
C PRO A 89 -6.50 5.13 11.00
N SER A 90 -6.72 4.59 9.80
CA SER A 90 -8.04 4.35 9.23
C SER A 90 -8.46 2.88 9.28
N PHE A 91 -7.52 1.98 9.54
CA PHE A 91 -7.73 0.55 9.78
C PHE A 91 -6.59 -0.03 10.61
N GLU A 92 -6.83 -1.15 11.26
CA GLU A 92 -5.79 -1.89 11.97
C GLU A 92 -4.93 -2.69 10.98
N TYR A 93 -3.62 -2.65 11.16
CA TYR A 93 -2.68 -3.36 10.31
C TYR A 93 -1.42 -3.76 11.09
N VAL A 94 -0.72 -4.75 10.55
CA VAL A 94 0.64 -5.13 10.93
C VAL A 94 1.56 -4.86 9.75
N TYR A 95 2.69 -4.22 9.98
CA TYR A 95 3.72 -4.06 8.94
C TYR A 95 4.81 -5.11 9.10
N ASP A 96 5.02 -5.89 8.06
CA ASP A 96 6.09 -6.88 7.96
C ASP A 96 6.88 -6.69 6.67
N GLU A 97 8.06 -6.11 6.78
CA GLU A 97 8.95 -5.85 5.64
C GLU A 97 9.37 -7.13 4.90
N ARG A 98 9.43 -8.26 5.61
CA ARG A 98 9.90 -9.55 5.12
C ARG A 98 8.82 -10.59 4.89
N HIS A 99 7.57 -10.16 4.84
CA HIS A 99 6.44 -11.10 4.78
C HIS A 99 6.52 -12.04 3.57
N VAL A 100 6.89 -11.54 2.39
CA VAL A 100 7.05 -12.36 1.18
C VAL A 100 8.16 -13.38 1.35
N ILE A 101 9.29 -12.99 1.96
CA ILE A 101 10.42 -13.89 2.24
C ILE A 101 10.01 -14.96 3.24
N HIS A 102 9.30 -14.61 4.31
CA HIS A 102 8.77 -15.57 5.29
C HIS A 102 7.79 -16.55 4.64
N GLY A 103 6.93 -16.08 3.74
CA GLY A 103 6.02 -16.93 2.98
C GLY A 103 6.76 -17.91 2.06
N LEU A 104 7.79 -17.46 1.37
CA LEU A 104 8.63 -18.32 0.51
C LEU A 104 9.36 -19.40 1.33
N VAL A 105 9.91 -19.06 2.49
CA VAL A 105 10.54 -20.02 3.39
C VAL A 105 9.54 -21.10 3.85
N ARG A 106 8.33 -20.72 4.23
CA ARG A 106 7.29 -21.67 4.62
C ARG A 106 6.86 -22.60 3.48
N ILE A 107 6.75 -22.09 2.27
CA ILE A 107 6.44 -22.89 1.09
C ILE A 107 7.56 -23.90 0.83
N HIS A 108 8.82 -23.47 0.92
CA HIS A 108 9.98 -24.35 0.75
C HIS A 108 10.01 -25.47 1.77
N GLU A 109 9.83 -25.17 3.07
CA GLU A 109 9.75 -26.15 4.14
C GLU A 109 8.63 -27.17 3.90
N LYS A 110 7.45 -26.73 3.48
CA LYS A 110 6.32 -27.61 3.15
C LYS A 110 6.62 -28.54 1.99
N VAL A 111 7.25 -28.05 0.92
CA VAL A 111 7.66 -28.85 -0.23
C VAL A 111 8.72 -29.87 0.16
N GLU A 112 9.71 -29.54 0.96
CA GLU A 112 10.71 -30.48 1.47
C GLU A 112 10.06 -31.61 2.30
N LEU A 113 9.10 -31.29 3.15
CA LEU A 113 8.37 -32.30 3.93
C LEU A 113 7.58 -33.27 3.02
N GLU A 114 6.95 -32.76 1.95
CA GLU A 114 6.23 -33.59 0.98
C GLU A 114 7.17 -34.47 0.15
N VAL A 115 8.37 -34.02 -0.18
CA VAL A 115 9.38 -34.79 -0.94
C VAL A 115 10.01 -35.90 -0.08
N ASN A 116 10.14 -35.70 1.22
CA ASN A 116 10.75 -36.66 2.16
C ASN A 116 9.78 -37.73 2.69
N ILE A 117 8.53 -37.72 2.26
CA ILE A 117 7.54 -38.75 2.53
C ILE A 117 7.62 -39.83 1.47
#